data_3aeddcabbd75af908688fdd595741c96
#
_entry.id   3aeddcabbd75af908688fdd595741c96
#
_cell.length_a   1.000
_cell.length_b   1.000
_cell.length_c   1.000
_cell.angle_alpha   90.00
_cell.angle_beta   90.00
_cell.angle_gamma   90.00
#
_symmetry.space_group_name_H-M   'P 1'
#
loop_
_entity.id
_entity.type
_entity.pdbx_description
1 polymer ?
#
loop_
_entity_poly.entity_id
_entity_poly.type
_entity_poly.pdbx_seq_one_letter_code
_entity_poly.pdbx_strand_id
1 'polypeptide(L)'
;MNRTAAPAVRITGYGVLSAAGIGGKALYEAVRSGELPLGDDAAEVLAGQPAPPVRLLPVPDFNPREHLGRKGLSVLSRTSTLGMTASELALDALPEPVGESERADTGVVLGSSTGSAQAFSEFFRDTYELERPYLVSPALFPGLLLNHCASQVAMRHSFTGLNASLAGGHVSALSALRYARNALTTGRASRLLTGAVEELSAQSAWAWYRSGDLPEGASVGEGSAVFVLEGGTGSSAHLAELAACEVSFSPLGEGPLAVSAALARCVGDALSASGCTPADISVVSCGSSSRPGWAAVESRGRGRALTGYDPDVLRVQEVLGESHSASGALQLAALLGYWEADAPSGESRTSGSCGLITSVGHDGSVAAAVVRRPVPSA
;
A
#
# COMPACT_ATOMS: atom_id res chain seq x y z
N MET A 1 7.12 29.28 22.05
CA MET A 1 8.06 28.26 21.57
C MET A 1 7.87 28.15 20.07
N ASN A 2 8.84 28.64 19.28
CA ASN A 2 8.84 28.43 17.82
C ASN A 2 8.96 26.92 17.57
N ARG A 3 7.87 26.28 17.18
CA ARG A 3 7.93 24.92 16.58
C ARG A 3 8.65 25.10 15.24
N THR A 4 9.93 24.80 15.19
CA THR A 4 10.57 24.55 13.89
C THR A 4 9.70 23.58 13.12
N ALA A 5 9.31 23.95 11.91
CA ALA A 5 8.52 23.06 11.06
C ALA A 5 9.23 21.69 10.95
N ALA A 6 8.49 20.61 11.14
CA ALA A 6 9.05 19.27 10.98
C ALA A 6 9.62 19.14 9.56
N PRO A 7 10.77 18.45 9.37
CA PRO A 7 11.35 18.30 8.05
C PRO A 7 10.34 17.62 7.10
N ALA A 8 10.31 18.10 5.86
CA ALA A 8 9.47 17.54 4.83
C ALA A 8 9.86 16.07 4.55
N VAL A 9 8.88 15.21 4.32
CA VAL A 9 9.11 13.82 3.91
C VAL A 9 8.68 13.68 2.45
N ARG A 10 9.66 13.44 1.59
CA ARG A 10 9.49 13.41 0.14
C ARG A 10 9.39 12.00 -0.37
N ILE A 11 8.54 11.80 -1.37
CA ILE A 11 8.46 10.58 -2.16
C ILE A 11 9.33 10.81 -3.38
N THR A 12 10.45 10.10 -3.49
CA THR A 12 11.45 10.28 -4.56
C THR A 12 11.40 9.20 -5.63
N GLY A 13 10.78 8.05 -5.32
CA GLY A 13 10.55 6.96 -6.25
C GLY A 13 9.43 6.06 -5.78
N TYR A 14 8.80 5.33 -6.68
CA TYR A 14 7.84 4.29 -6.33
C TYR A 14 7.78 3.19 -7.37
N GLY A 15 7.39 2.00 -6.92
CA GLY A 15 7.08 0.86 -7.76
C GLY A 15 5.76 0.24 -7.35
N VAL A 16 4.96 -0.20 -8.32
CA VAL A 16 3.63 -0.75 -8.07
C VAL A 16 3.32 -1.91 -9.00
N LEU A 17 2.71 -2.94 -8.42
CA LEU A 17 2.12 -4.10 -9.10
C LEU A 17 0.69 -4.26 -8.60
N SER A 18 -0.23 -4.47 -9.50
CA SER A 18 -1.65 -4.68 -9.19
C SER A 18 -2.34 -5.48 -10.30
N ALA A 19 -3.60 -5.77 -10.15
CA ALA A 19 -4.41 -6.38 -11.22
C ALA A 19 -4.45 -5.53 -12.51
N ALA A 20 -4.08 -4.27 -12.47
CA ALA A 20 -3.91 -3.41 -13.64
C ALA A 20 -2.56 -3.62 -14.38
N GLY A 21 -1.67 -4.46 -13.83
CA GLY A 21 -0.31 -4.65 -14.32
C GLY A 21 0.74 -3.94 -13.48
N ILE A 22 1.89 -3.64 -14.10
CA ILE A 22 3.05 -3.02 -13.46
C ILE A 22 3.11 -1.55 -13.85
N GLY A 23 3.30 -0.68 -12.85
CA GLY A 23 3.50 0.77 -13.03
C GLY A 23 2.29 1.64 -12.68
N GLY A 24 2.57 2.88 -12.23
CA GLY A 24 1.54 3.83 -11.76
C GLY A 24 0.60 4.30 -12.87
N LYS A 25 1.11 4.44 -14.09
CA LYS A 25 0.29 4.82 -15.25
C LYS A 25 -0.76 3.77 -15.57
N ALA A 26 -0.38 2.50 -15.62
CA ALA A 26 -1.33 1.39 -15.88
C ALA A 26 -2.41 1.35 -14.78
N LEU A 27 -2.00 1.48 -13.52
CA LEU A 27 -2.92 1.54 -12.39
C LEU A 27 -3.90 2.71 -12.50
N TYR A 28 -3.42 3.92 -12.78
CA TYR A 28 -4.28 5.09 -12.90
C TYR A 28 -5.25 4.97 -14.09
N GLU A 29 -4.79 4.50 -15.25
CA GLU A 29 -5.63 4.31 -16.43
C GLU A 29 -6.76 3.29 -16.14
N ALA A 30 -6.46 2.19 -15.46
CA ALA A 30 -7.47 1.22 -15.02
C ALA A 30 -8.49 1.84 -14.04
N VAL A 31 -8.02 2.60 -13.05
CA VAL A 31 -8.91 3.29 -12.08
C VAL A 31 -9.79 4.33 -12.77
N ARG A 32 -9.26 5.04 -13.77
CA ARG A 32 -9.99 6.06 -14.54
C ARG A 32 -11.04 5.45 -15.47
N SER A 33 -10.73 4.36 -16.15
CA SER A 33 -11.62 3.69 -17.09
C SER A 33 -12.62 2.75 -16.40
N GLY A 34 -12.30 2.26 -15.20
CA GLY A 34 -13.03 1.19 -14.53
C GLY A 34 -12.78 -0.20 -15.15
N GLU A 35 -11.80 -0.31 -16.04
CA GLU A 35 -11.49 -1.53 -16.78
C GLU A 35 -10.11 -2.07 -16.39
N LEU A 36 -10.04 -3.40 -16.22
CA LEU A 36 -8.77 -4.10 -16.04
C LEU A 36 -8.35 -4.74 -17.36
N PRO A 37 -7.04 -4.87 -17.64
CA PRO A 37 -6.60 -5.71 -18.75
C PRO A 37 -7.17 -7.12 -18.58
N LEU A 38 -7.48 -7.76 -19.68
CA LEU A 38 -7.86 -9.18 -19.69
C LEU A 38 -6.63 -9.95 -19.20
N GLY A 39 -6.65 -10.33 -17.94
CA GLY A 39 -5.58 -11.09 -17.32
C GLY A 39 -5.78 -12.58 -17.51
N ASP A 40 -4.70 -13.31 -17.40
CA ASP A 40 -4.69 -14.75 -17.39
C ASP A 40 -5.49 -15.31 -16.21
N ASP A 41 -5.88 -16.59 -16.36
CA ASP A 41 -6.54 -17.38 -15.35
C ASP A 41 -5.78 -17.29 -14.00
N ALA A 42 -6.51 -17.14 -12.91
CA ALA A 42 -5.96 -17.18 -11.56
C ALA A 42 -5.38 -18.57 -11.15
N ALA A 43 -5.29 -19.50 -12.08
CA ALA A 43 -4.81 -20.87 -11.86
C ALA A 43 -3.44 -20.92 -11.16
N GLU A 44 -2.52 -20.01 -11.50
CA GLU A 44 -1.19 -19.97 -10.88
C GLU A 44 -1.29 -19.64 -9.39
N VAL A 45 -2.06 -18.62 -9.01
CA VAL A 45 -2.19 -18.18 -7.60
C VAL A 45 -3.01 -19.17 -6.77
N LEU A 46 -3.84 -19.99 -7.41
CA LEU A 46 -4.60 -21.03 -6.74
C LEU A 46 -3.78 -22.30 -6.47
N ALA A 47 -2.64 -22.49 -7.14
CA ALA A 47 -1.76 -23.64 -6.98
C ALA A 47 -2.50 -24.99 -7.06
N GLY A 48 -3.43 -25.11 -8.01
CA GLY A 48 -4.25 -26.30 -8.22
C GLY A 48 -5.40 -26.50 -7.20
N GLN A 49 -5.61 -25.56 -6.29
CA GLN A 49 -6.74 -25.61 -5.35
C GLN A 49 -8.02 -25.04 -5.99
N PRO A 50 -9.22 -25.47 -5.53
CA PRO A 50 -10.47 -24.97 -6.05
C PRO A 50 -10.66 -23.49 -5.72
N ALA A 51 -11.13 -22.69 -6.71
CA ALA A 51 -11.46 -21.30 -6.51
C ALA A 51 -12.78 -21.14 -5.72
N PRO A 52 -12.87 -20.13 -4.83
CA PRO A 52 -14.17 -19.69 -4.32
C PRO A 52 -15.02 -19.05 -5.45
N PRO A 53 -16.35 -18.93 -5.28
CA PRO A 53 -17.20 -18.32 -6.30
C PRO A 53 -17.14 -16.78 -6.23
N VAL A 54 -15.94 -16.21 -6.33
CA VAL A 54 -15.66 -14.79 -6.41
C VAL A 54 -14.66 -14.54 -7.53
N ARG A 55 -14.70 -13.36 -8.12
CA ARG A 55 -13.72 -12.97 -9.13
C ARG A 55 -12.35 -12.76 -8.46
N LEU A 56 -11.31 -13.38 -9.02
CA LEU A 56 -9.93 -13.26 -8.56
C LEU A 56 -9.16 -12.35 -9.50
N LEU A 57 -8.39 -11.44 -8.95
CA LEU A 57 -7.66 -10.40 -9.66
C LEU A 57 -6.17 -10.45 -9.30
N PRO A 58 -5.41 -11.45 -9.82
CA PRO A 58 -3.96 -11.50 -9.65
C PRO A 58 -3.28 -10.38 -10.45
N VAL A 59 -2.00 -10.14 -10.15
CA VAL A 59 -1.12 -9.33 -11.01
C VAL A 59 -0.90 -10.10 -12.32
N PRO A 60 -1.32 -9.54 -13.48
CA PRO A 60 -1.23 -10.24 -14.76
C PRO A 60 0.24 -10.41 -15.18
N ASP A 61 0.56 -11.54 -15.83
CA ASP A 61 1.88 -11.86 -16.41
C ASP A 61 3.07 -11.66 -15.46
N PHE A 62 2.83 -11.80 -14.15
CA PHE A 62 3.86 -11.57 -13.15
C PHE A 62 4.92 -12.65 -13.12
N ASN A 63 6.10 -12.33 -13.64
CA ASN A 63 7.27 -13.20 -13.58
C ASN A 63 8.38 -12.58 -12.72
N PRO A 64 8.55 -13.02 -11.47
CA PRO A 64 9.56 -12.43 -10.58
C PRO A 64 11.00 -12.59 -11.09
N ARG A 65 11.28 -13.55 -11.99
CA ARG A 65 12.63 -13.75 -12.57
C ARG A 65 13.11 -12.59 -13.41
N GLU A 66 12.19 -11.86 -14.04
CA GLU A 66 12.51 -10.70 -14.88
C GLU A 66 13.03 -9.53 -14.05
N HIS A 67 12.55 -9.39 -12.82
CA HIS A 67 12.91 -8.28 -11.93
C HIS A 67 13.97 -8.68 -10.90
N LEU A 68 13.89 -9.89 -10.36
CA LEU A 68 14.73 -10.34 -9.25
C LEU A 68 15.89 -11.26 -9.68
N GLY A 69 15.92 -11.66 -10.95
CA GLY A 69 16.84 -12.67 -11.44
C GLY A 69 16.42 -14.09 -11.02
N ARG A 70 17.27 -15.08 -11.27
CA ARG A 70 16.93 -16.51 -11.06
C ARG A 70 17.36 -17.06 -9.71
N LYS A 71 18.33 -16.43 -9.04
CA LYS A 71 18.96 -16.98 -7.83
C LYS A 71 18.10 -16.72 -6.60
N GLY A 72 17.84 -17.78 -5.83
CA GLY A 72 17.18 -17.68 -4.53
C GLY A 72 15.65 -17.56 -4.56
N LEU A 73 14.99 -17.58 -5.73
CA LEU A 73 13.54 -17.42 -5.83
C LEU A 73 12.75 -18.63 -5.29
N SER A 74 13.33 -19.83 -5.31
CA SER A 74 12.63 -21.07 -4.94
C SER A 74 12.21 -21.17 -3.46
N VAL A 75 12.73 -20.30 -2.62
CA VAL A 75 12.41 -20.23 -1.19
C VAL A 75 11.60 -18.98 -0.82
N LEU A 76 11.28 -18.15 -1.81
CA LEU A 76 10.48 -16.94 -1.62
C LEU A 76 9.00 -17.23 -1.85
N SER A 77 8.16 -16.71 -0.97
CA SER A 77 6.71 -16.71 -1.16
C SER A 77 6.28 -15.69 -2.21
N ARG A 78 5.03 -15.79 -2.68
CA ARG A 78 4.43 -14.80 -3.58
C ARG A 78 4.43 -13.41 -2.95
N THR A 79 4.05 -13.28 -1.68
CA THR A 79 4.14 -11.99 -0.94
C THR A 79 5.54 -11.40 -1.02
N SER A 80 6.58 -12.21 -0.79
CA SER A 80 7.97 -11.74 -0.86
C SER A 80 8.36 -11.32 -2.25
N THR A 81 7.99 -12.07 -3.29
CA THR A 81 8.35 -11.72 -4.67
C THR A 81 7.62 -10.47 -5.16
N LEU A 82 6.34 -10.27 -4.81
CA LEU A 82 5.60 -9.04 -5.11
C LEU A 82 6.23 -7.82 -4.43
N GLY A 83 6.47 -7.88 -3.11
CA GLY A 83 7.03 -6.76 -2.36
C GLY A 83 8.47 -6.44 -2.75
N MET A 84 9.30 -7.45 -3.02
CA MET A 84 10.66 -7.25 -3.52
C MET A 84 10.65 -6.61 -4.91
N THR A 85 9.79 -7.07 -5.82
CA THR A 85 9.68 -6.47 -7.15
C THR A 85 9.22 -5.02 -7.09
N ALA A 86 8.22 -4.70 -6.27
CA ALA A 86 7.81 -3.31 -6.06
C ALA A 86 8.96 -2.46 -5.50
N SER A 87 9.80 -3.04 -4.63
CA SER A 87 10.97 -2.35 -4.07
C SER A 87 12.06 -2.10 -5.11
N GLU A 88 12.34 -3.07 -6.00
CA GLU A 88 13.25 -2.87 -7.14
C GLU A 88 12.78 -1.72 -8.03
N LEU A 89 11.51 -1.77 -8.46
CA LEU A 89 10.93 -0.73 -9.30
C LEU A 89 10.98 0.65 -8.65
N ALA A 90 10.79 0.73 -7.31
CA ALA A 90 10.88 1.97 -6.57
C ALA A 90 12.32 2.53 -6.54
N LEU A 91 13.31 1.65 -6.41
CA LEU A 91 14.73 2.01 -6.42
C LEU A 91 15.20 2.38 -7.83
N ASP A 92 14.73 1.66 -8.86
CA ASP A 92 15.05 1.93 -10.27
C ASP A 92 14.46 3.29 -10.74
N ALA A 93 13.41 3.77 -10.06
CA ALA A 93 12.83 5.08 -10.33
C ALA A 93 13.65 6.26 -9.75
N LEU A 94 14.65 5.97 -8.91
CA LEU A 94 15.53 7.02 -8.38
C LEU A 94 16.47 7.55 -9.47
N PRO A 95 16.78 8.86 -9.46
CA PRO A 95 17.73 9.44 -10.40
C PRO A 95 19.15 8.87 -10.25
N GLU A 96 19.51 8.45 -9.04
CA GLU A 96 20.79 7.82 -8.72
C GLU A 96 20.58 6.63 -7.79
N PRO A 97 21.33 5.53 -7.99
CA PRO A 97 21.28 4.37 -7.08
C PRO A 97 21.69 4.76 -5.65
N VAL A 98 21.16 4.04 -4.66
CA VAL A 98 21.54 4.22 -3.26
C VAL A 98 23.03 3.92 -3.05
N GLY A 99 23.80 4.93 -2.66
CA GLY A 99 25.23 4.85 -2.42
C GLY A 99 25.58 3.90 -1.27
N GLU A 100 26.77 3.33 -1.27
CA GLU A 100 27.20 2.40 -0.23
C GLU A 100 27.19 3.05 1.18
N SER A 101 27.60 4.30 1.28
CA SER A 101 27.59 5.07 2.53
C SER A 101 26.17 5.36 3.06
N GLU A 102 25.15 5.34 2.21
CA GLU A 102 23.77 5.62 2.58
C GLU A 102 23.02 4.36 3.08
N ARG A 103 23.54 3.16 2.81
CA ARG A 103 22.88 1.88 3.15
C ARG A 103 22.66 1.70 4.64
N ALA A 104 23.53 2.25 5.47
CA ALA A 104 23.40 2.17 6.93
C ALA A 104 22.21 2.96 7.46
N ASP A 105 21.84 4.06 6.80
CA ASP A 105 20.70 4.92 7.16
C ASP A 105 19.47 4.69 6.28
N THR A 106 19.56 3.72 5.35
CA THR A 106 18.43 3.26 4.53
C THR A 106 17.79 2.05 5.16
N GLY A 107 16.48 2.10 5.34
CA GLY A 107 15.71 1.04 5.97
C GLY A 107 14.48 0.62 5.16
N VAL A 108 13.72 -0.34 5.70
CA VAL A 108 12.53 -0.92 5.06
C VAL A 108 11.40 -1.02 6.06
N VAL A 109 10.23 -0.49 5.72
CA VAL A 109 9.01 -0.53 6.55
C VAL A 109 7.84 -0.96 5.68
N LEU A 110 7.39 -2.20 5.78
CA LEU A 110 6.31 -2.71 4.95
C LEU A 110 5.08 -3.12 5.76
N GLY A 111 3.90 -2.83 5.22
CA GLY A 111 2.62 -3.32 5.69
C GLY A 111 2.27 -4.66 5.04
N SER A 112 1.81 -5.63 5.82
CA SER A 112 1.19 -6.87 5.35
C SER A 112 0.40 -7.46 6.51
N SER A 113 -0.77 -8.01 6.25
CA SER A 113 -1.61 -8.54 7.34
C SER A 113 -1.71 -10.05 7.33
N THR A 114 -1.84 -10.66 6.16
CA THR A 114 -1.91 -12.13 6.06
C THR A 114 -0.55 -12.75 5.79
N GLY A 115 0.41 -11.93 5.34
CA GLY A 115 1.73 -12.42 4.99
C GLY A 115 1.65 -13.45 3.87
N SER A 116 2.36 -14.56 4.02
CA SER A 116 2.43 -15.64 3.04
C SER A 116 1.46 -16.77 3.38
N ALA A 117 0.15 -16.51 3.25
CA ALA A 117 -0.91 -17.44 3.62
C ALA A 117 -0.80 -18.81 2.91
N GLN A 118 -0.43 -18.81 1.63
CA GLN A 118 -0.21 -20.04 0.88
C GLN A 118 0.98 -20.83 1.43
N ALA A 119 2.16 -20.19 1.55
CA ALA A 119 3.37 -20.86 2.04
C ALA A 119 3.17 -21.37 3.47
N PHE A 120 2.47 -20.63 4.32
CA PHE A 120 2.10 -21.05 5.66
C PHE A 120 1.24 -22.33 5.63
N SER A 121 0.18 -22.32 4.82
CA SER A 121 -0.72 -23.48 4.66
C SER A 121 0.01 -24.71 4.14
N GLU A 122 0.86 -24.56 3.14
CA GLU A 122 1.65 -25.66 2.57
C GLU A 122 2.63 -26.23 3.59
N PHE A 123 3.38 -25.40 4.28
CA PHE A 123 4.33 -25.83 5.30
C PHE A 123 3.65 -26.61 6.42
N PHE A 124 2.51 -26.10 6.93
CA PHE A 124 1.79 -26.81 7.98
C PHE A 124 1.11 -28.10 7.48
N ARG A 125 0.58 -28.12 6.25
CA ARG A 125 0.09 -29.35 5.65
C ARG A 125 1.17 -30.44 5.63
N ASP A 126 2.38 -30.08 5.22
CA ASP A 126 3.50 -31.02 5.17
C ASP A 126 3.85 -31.60 6.55
N THR A 127 3.61 -30.88 7.65
CA THR A 127 3.79 -31.44 9.00
C THR A 127 2.83 -32.56 9.34
N TYR A 128 1.68 -32.66 8.64
CA TYR A 128 0.68 -33.70 8.83
C TYR A 128 0.76 -34.82 7.77
N GLU A 129 1.18 -34.49 6.55
CA GLU A 129 1.20 -35.44 5.42
C GLU A 129 2.50 -36.20 5.29
N LEU A 130 3.64 -35.64 5.72
CA LEU A 130 4.91 -36.32 5.71
C LEU A 130 4.96 -37.41 6.77
N GLU A 131 5.76 -38.47 6.51
CA GLU A 131 5.94 -39.60 7.44
C GLU A 131 6.24 -39.14 8.88
N ARG A 132 6.98 -38.05 9.01
CA ARG A 132 7.32 -37.44 10.32
C ARG A 132 7.27 -35.93 10.22
N PRO A 133 6.68 -35.20 11.22
CA PRO A 133 6.49 -33.76 11.19
C PRO A 133 7.78 -32.94 10.98
N TYR A 134 8.93 -33.46 11.41
CA TYR A 134 10.23 -32.78 11.31
C TYR A 134 10.93 -32.98 9.96
N LEU A 135 10.33 -33.65 9.00
CA LEU A 135 10.86 -33.78 7.63
C LEU A 135 10.52 -32.60 6.74
N VAL A 136 9.77 -31.62 7.25
CA VAL A 136 9.54 -30.35 6.54
C VAL A 136 10.86 -29.62 6.27
N SER A 137 10.92 -28.90 5.16
CA SER A 137 12.12 -28.14 4.79
C SER A 137 12.34 -26.94 5.72
N PRO A 138 13.41 -26.88 6.54
CA PRO A 138 13.71 -25.76 7.41
C PRO A 138 13.93 -24.45 6.63
N ALA A 139 14.36 -24.52 5.37
CA ALA A 139 14.61 -23.38 4.51
C ALA A 139 13.34 -22.56 4.19
N LEU A 140 12.16 -23.18 4.30
CA LEU A 140 10.88 -22.52 4.05
C LEU A 140 10.37 -21.73 5.27
N PHE A 141 10.81 -22.10 6.49
CA PHE A 141 10.30 -21.51 7.73
C PHE A 141 10.43 -19.98 7.80
N PRO A 142 11.56 -19.33 7.42
CA PRO A 142 11.65 -17.87 7.42
C PRO A 142 10.59 -17.21 6.55
N GLY A 143 10.19 -17.84 5.43
CA GLY A 143 9.16 -17.35 4.51
C GLY A 143 7.76 -17.27 5.10
N LEU A 144 7.50 -17.93 6.24
CA LEU A 144 6.21 -17.89 6.94
C LEU A 144 6.05 -16.65 7.82
N LEU A 145 7.16 -15.98 8.14
CA LEU A 145 7.16 -14.86 9.06
C LEU A 145 6.71 -13.59 8.35
N LEU A 146 5.86 -12.80 9.00
CA LEU A 146 5.29 -11.57 8.45
C LEU A 146 6.35 -10.55 8.01
N ASN A 147 7.50 -10.52 8.69
CA ASN A 147 8.61 -9.63 8.38
C ASN A 147 9.54 -10.15 7.29
N HIS A 148 9.28 -11.33 6.72
CA HIS A 148 10.18 -11.93 5.74
C HIS A 148 10.38 -11.04 4.51
N CYS A 149 9.30 -10.48 3.94
CA CYS A 149 9.40 -9.59 2.78
C CYS A 149 10.32 -8.39 3.06
N ALA A 150 10.08 -7.64 4.14
CA ALA A 150 10.90 -6.48 4.50
C ALA A 150 12.37 -6.86 4.74
N SER A 151 12.61 -8.02 5.37
CA SER A 151 13.96 -8.54 5.61
C SER A 151 14.66 -8.94 4.31
N GLN A 152 13.95 -9.56 3.36
CA GLN A 152 14.52 -9.94 2.06
C GLN A 152 14.91 -8.71 1.23
N VAL A 153 14.08 -7.66 1.22
CA VAL A 153 14.41 -6.39 0.57
C VAL A 153 15.70 -5.80 1.19
N ALA A 154 15.76 -5.72 2.52
CA ALA A 154 16.93 -5.18 3.20
C ALA A 154 18.21 -5.99 2.93
N MET A 155 18.14 -7.34 2.99
CA MET A 155 19.28 -8.21 2.71
C MET A 155 19.76 -8.09 1.26
N ARG A 156 18.83 -8.00 0.31
CA ARG A 156 19.16 -7.90 -1.12
C ARG A 156 19.96 -6.63 -1.44
N HIS A 157 19.61 -5.52 -0.82
CA HIS A 157 20.25 -4.23 -1.05
C HIS A 157 21.31 -3.88 0.00
N SER A 158 21.58 -4.78 0.96
CA SER A 158 22.49 -4.53 2.08
C SER A 158 22.11 -3.29 2.90
N PHE A 159 20.79 -3.04 3.05
CA PHE A 159 20.29 -1.98 3.91
C PHE A 159 20.34 -2.45 5.37
N THR A 160 21.01 -1.69 6.22
CA THR A 160 21.20 -2.03 7.64
C THR A 160 20.54 -1.03 8.58
N GLY A 161 19.79 -0.08 8.03
CA GLY A 161 18.97 0.83 8.79
C GLY A 161 17.72 0.15 9.39
N LEU A 162 16.74 0.96 9.72
CA LEU A 162 15.50 0.52 10.36
C LEU A 162 14.76 -0.52 9.51
N ASN A 163 14.35 -1.65 10.13
CA ASN A 163 13.55 -2.68 9.48
C ASN A 163 12.31 -2.99 10.33
N ALA A 164 11.12 -2.86 9.75
CA ALA A 164 9.86 -3.12 10.44
C ALA A 164 8.79 -3.67 9.50
N SER A 165 7.88 -4.47 10.06
CA SER A 165 6.65 -4.91 9.40
C SER A 165 5.46 -4.57 10.26
N LEU A 166 4.40 -4.04 9.66
CA LEU A 166 3.20 -3.61 10.35
C LEU A 166 1.99 -4.40 9.84
N ALA A 167 1.23 -4.95 10.79
CA ALA A 167 -0.04 -5.62 10.53
C ALA A 167 -1.18 -4.84 11.18
N GLY A 168 -2.09 -4.33 10.38
CA GLY A 168 -3.23 -3.51 10.81
C GLY A 168 -4.40 -3.62 9.85
N GLY A 169 -4.58 -4.78 9.20
CA GLY A 169 -5.67 -4.95 8.23
C GLY A 169 -5.56 -3.94 7.08
N HIS A 170 -6.66 -3.31 6.71
CA HIS A 170 -6.74 -2.32 5.64
C HIS A 170 -5.88 -1.07 5.86
N VAL A 171 -5.59 -0.72 7.11
CA VAL A 171 -4.77 0.46 7.43
C VAL A 171 -3.27 0.16 7.53
N SER A 172 -2.83 -1.06 7.20
CA SER A 172 -1.41 -1.46 7.29
C SER A 172 -0.49 -0.56 6.48
N ALA A 173 -0.85 -0.24 5.24
CA ALA A 173 -0.06 0.64 4.38
C ALA A 173 0.09 2.04 4.98
N LEU A 174 -1.02 2.65 5.42
CA LEU A 174 -0.99 3.99 6.02
C LEU A 174 -0.29 3.97 7.38
N SER A 175 -0.37 2.88 8.13
CA SER A 175 0.40 2.68 9.36
C SER A 175 1.91 2.61 9.09
N ALA A 176 2.32 1.92 8.01
CA ALA A 176 3.71 1.86 7.57
C ALA A 176 4.22 3.25 7.13
N LEU A 177 3.44 3.97 6.32
CA LEU A 177 3.74 5.34 5.90
C LEU A 177 3.86 6.29 7.10
N ARG A 178 2.94 6.22 8.07
CA ARG A 178 2.98 7.00 9.31
C ARG A 178 4.25 6.71 10.14
N TYR A 179 4.56 5.42 10.30
CA TYR A 179 5.76 5.00 11.01
C TYR A 179 7.03 5.51 10.32
N ALA A 180 7.13 5.34 9.00
CA ALA A 180 8.26 5.79 8.20
C ALA A 180 8.41 7.32 8.27
N ARG A 181 7.30 8.07 8.11
CA ARG A 181 7.29 9.52 8.25
C ARG A 181 7.81 9.97 9.63
N ASN A 182 7.34 9.33 10.69
CA ASN A 182 7.80 9.65 12.05
C ASN A 182 9.29 9.33 12.24
N ALA A 183 9.79 8.23 11.69
CA ALA A 183 11.21 7.87 11.77
C ALA A 183 12.09 8.89 11.04
N LEU A 184 11.70 9.32 9.84
CA LEU A 184 12.40 10.33 9.04
C LEU A 184 12.37 11.72 9.71
N THR A 185 11.22 12.17 10.20
CA THR A 185 11.09 13.48 10.85
C THR A 185 11.80 13.59 12.19
N THR A 186 12.05 12.46 12.85
CA THR A 186 12.83 12.37 14.11
C THR A 186 14.30 12.02 13.90
N GLY A 187 14.77 11.92 12.65
CA GLY A 187 16.16 11.63 12.30
C GLY A 187 16.62 10.21 12.64
N ARG A 188 15.70 9.26 12.78
CA ARG A 188 16.02 7.83 13.02
C ARG A 188 16.41 7.07 11.75
N ALA A 189 16.14 7.65 10.60
CA ALA A 189 16.55 7.20 9.28
C ALA A 189 16.64 8.42 8.36
N SER A 190 17.43 8.33 7.29
CA SER A 190 17.50 9.34 6.24
C SER A 190 16.62 8.95 5.03
N ARG A 191 16.54 7.64 4.75
CA ARG A 191 15.75 7.07 3.64
C ARG A 191 15.04 5.80 4.10
N LEU A 192 13.79 5.62 3.69
CA LEU A 192 13.01 4.41 3.96
C LEU A 192 12.25 3.96 2.71
N LEU A 193 12.38 2.68 2.38
CA LEU A 193 11.44 2.01 1.51
C LEU A 193 10.21 1.67 2.34
N THR A 194 9.04 2.14 1.95
CA THR A 194 7.81 1.91 2.70
C THR A 194 6.62 1.72 1.78
N GLY A 195 5.64 0.98 2.23
CA GLY A 195 4.45 0.65 1.47
C GLY A 195 3.78 -0.57 2.03
N ALA A 196 3.15 -1.36 1.18
CA ALA A 196 2.51 -2.59 1.61
C ALA A 196 2.43 -3.62 0.48
N VAL A 197 2.24 -4.87 0.89
CA VAL A 197 2.06 -6.01 0.00
C VAL A 197 1.00 -6.95 0.57
N GLU A 198 0.16 -7.48 -0.30
CA GLU A 198 -0.75 -8.59 0.02
C GLU A 198 -0.83 -9.53 -1.17
N GLU A 199 -0.70 -10.85 -0.91
CA GLU A 199 -0.82 -11.87 -1.95
C GLU A 199 -2.26 -12.33 -2.13
N LEU A 200 -2.62 -12.69 -3.34
CA LEU A 200 -3.78 -13.50 -3.63
C LEU A 200 -3.35 -14.98 -3.61
N SER A 201 -4.10 -15.78 -2.88
CA SER A 201 -3.93 -17.24 -2.81
C SER A 201 -5.30 -17.89 -2.63
N ALA A 202 -5.38 -19.20 -2.79
CA ALA A 202 -6.61 -19.93 -2.49
C ALA A 202 -7.06 -19.68 -1.03
N GLN A 203 -6.11 -19.64 -0.09
CA GLN A 203 -6.37 -19.42 1.33
C GLN A 203 -6.98 -18.05 1.59
N SER A 204 -6.36 -16.98 1.07
CA SER A 204 -6.87 -15.61 1.25
C SER A 204 -8.22 -15.41 0.56
N ALA A 205 -8.38 -15.94 -0.66
CA ALA A 205 -9.63 -15.85 -1.42
C ALA A 205 -10.79 -16.57 -0.70
N TRP A 206 -10.56 -17.80 -0.20
CA TRP A 206 -11.56 -18.52 0.59
C TRP A 206 -11.86 -17.86 1.94
N ALA A 207 -10.84 -17.28 2.60
CA ALA A 207 -11.06 -16.55 3.85
C ALA A 207 -11.98 -15.35 3.64
N TRP A 208 -11.73 -14.54 2.61
CA TRP A 208 -12.60 -13.42 2.25
C TRP A 208 -14.02 -13.86 1.88
N TYR A 209 -14.16 -14.89 1.06
CA TYR A 209 -15.49 -15.41 0.69
C TYR A 209 -16.27 -15.90 1.90
N ARG A 210 -15.61 -16.61 2.82
CA ARG A 210 -16.27 -17.19 4.01
C ARG A 210 -16.47 -16.21 5.15
N SER A 211 -15.79 -15.06 5.15
CA SER A 211 -16.00 -14.02 6.16
C SER A 211 -17.42 -13.44 6.11
N GLY A 212 -18.06 -13.47 4.94
CA GLY A 212 -19.33 -12.80 4.70
C GLY A 212 -19.20 -11.28 4.52
N ASP A 213 -17.97 -10.77 4.49
CA ASP A 213 -17.69 -9.34 4.32
C ASP A 213 -17.59 -8.91 2.84
N LEU A 214 -17.66 -9.85 1.89
CA LEU A 214 -17.69 -9.54 0.48
C LEU A 214 -19.14 -9.44 -0.03
N PRO A 215 -19.55 -8.30 -0.61
CA PRO A 215 -20.84 -8.20 -1.29
C PRO A 215 -20.89 -9.09 -2.55
N GLU A 216 -22.08 -9.38 -3.04
CA GLU A 216 -22.26 -10.09 -4.29
C GLU A 216 -21.57 -9.33 -5.45
N GLY A 217 -20.82 -10.04 -6.28
CA GLY A 217 -20.06 -9.47 -7.38
C GLY A 217 -18.73 -8.82 -6.99
N ALA A 218 -18.37 -8.81 -5.71
CA ALA A 218 -17.05 -8.32 -5.28
C ALA A 218 -15.93 -9.22 -5.81
N SER A 219 -14.75 -8.63 -5.93
CA SER A 219 -13.52 -9.30 -6.36
C SER A 219 -12.51 -9.32 -5.23
N VAL A 220 -11.62 -10.31 -5.22
CA VAL A 220 -10.44 -10.35 -4.36
C VAL A 220 -9.21 -10.16 -5.23
N GLY A 221 -8.38 -9.19 -4.87
CA GLY A 221 -7.18 -8.83 -5.59
C GLY A 221 -5.91 -9.01 -4.77
N GLU A 222 -4.80 -8.80 -5.43
CA GLU A 222 -3.48 -8.70 -4.83
C GLU A 222 -2.74 -7.48 -5.32
N GLY A 223 -1.65 -7.16 -4.67
CA GLY A 223 -0.74 -6.14 -5.17
C GLY A 223 0.31 -5.73 -4.16
N SER A 224 1.18 -4.89 -4.63
CA SER A 224 2.19 -4.24 -3.81
C SER A 224 2.47 -2.86 -4.38
N ALA A 225 2.62 -1.88 -3.49
CA ALA A 225 3.23 -0.62 -3.85
C ALA A 225 4.24 -0.23 -2.77
N VAL A 226 5.43 0.15 -3.21
CA VAL A 226 6.55 0.57 -2.36
C VAL A 226 7.04 1.93 -2.83
N PHE A 227 7.31 2.80 -1.88
CA PHE A 227 7.73 4.19 -2.07
C PHE A 227 9.09 4.39 -1.41
N VAL A 228 9.97 5.14 -2.05
CA VAL A 228 11.18 5.64 -1.41
C VAL A 228 10.84 6.97 -0.77
N LEU A 229 10.92 7.02 0.56
CA LEU A 229 10.74 8.24 1.35
C LEU A 229 12.08 8.76 1.83
N GLU A 230 12.28 10.07 1.69
CA GLU A 230 13.47 10.78 2.16
C GLU A 230 13.09 11.94 3.06
N GLY A 231 13.80 12.04 4.20
CA GLY A 231 13.69 13.17 5.10
C GLY A 231 14.72 14.24 4.77
N GLY A 232 14.41 15.49 5.09
CA GLY A 232 15.40 16.57 5.01
C GLY A 232 14.93 17.83 4.31
N THR A 233 15.86 18.83 4.25
CA THR A 233 15.61 20.18 3.70
C THR A 233 16.18 20.36 2.29
N GLY A 234 16.76 19.33 1.68
CA GLY A 234 17.37 19.40 0.35
C GLY A 234 16.35 19.73 -0.75
N SER A 235 16.81 20.34 -1.84
CA SER A 235 16.00 20.69 -3.02
C SER A 235 16.02 19.58 -4.10
N SER A 236 16.08 18.31 -3.70
CA SER A 236 16.03 17.22 -4.69
C SER A 236 14.66 17.13 -5.37
N ALA A 237 14.68 16.81 -6.66
CA ALA A 237 13.46 16.52 -7.39
C ALA A 237 12.70 15.38 -6.68
N HIS A 238 11.40 15.52 -6.50
CA HIS A 238 10.55 14.55 -5.84
C HIS A 238 9.17 14.50 -6.49
N LEU A 239 8.50 13.38 -6.36
CA LEU A 239 7.19 13.13 -6.96
C LEU A 239 6.07 13.76 -6.14
N ALA A 240 6.21 13.73 -4.82
CA ALA A 240 5.24 14.29 -3.87
C ALA A 240 5.87 14.43 -2.48
N GLU A 241 5.14 15.12 -1.57
CA GLU A 241 5.45 15.19 -0.14
C GLU A 241 4.36 14.47 0.66
N LEU A 242 4.75 13.52 1.51
CA LEU A 242 3.86 12.95 2.51
C LEU A 242 3.73 13.94 3.69
N ALA A 243 2.80 14.87 3.58
CA ALA A 243 2.66 15.98 4.51
C ALA A 243 2.14 15.55 5.88
N ALA A 244 1.19 14.62 5.92
CA ALA A 244 0.67 14.03 7.16
C ALA A 244 0.15 12.62 6.92
N CYS A 245 0.14 11.80 7.98
CA CYS A 245 -0.51 10.51 7.98
C CYS A 245 -0.98 10.17 9.40
N GLU A 246 -2.28 9.94 9.57
CA GLU A 246 -2.92 9.65 10.84
C GLU A 246 -3.67 8.34 10.80
N VAL A 247 -3.71 7.64 11.92
CA VAL A 247 -4.41 6.37 12.11
C VAL A 247 -5.17 6.44 13.40
N SER A 248 -6.42 5.99 13.36
CA SER A 248 -7.33 5.98 14.51
C SER A 248 -8.19 4.72 14.50
N PHE A 249 -9.02 4.56 15.53
CA PHE A 249 -9.86 3.39 15.70
C PHE A 249 -11.20 3.78 16.34
N SER A 250 -12.26 3.09 15.94
CA SER A 250 -13.56 3.15 16.59
C SER A 250 -14.09 1.73 16.77
N PRO A 251 -14.44 1.33 18.02
CA PRO A 251 -14.99 0.01 18.27
C PRO A 251 -16.25 -0.26 17.45
N LEU A 252 -16.34 -1.43 16.81
CA LEU A 252 -17.50 -1.81 16.00
C LEU A 252 -18.82 -1.80 16.77
N GLY A 253 -18.77 -2.06 18.09
CA GLY A 253 -19.93 -2.02 18.97
C GLY A 253 -20.59 -0.64 19.08
N GLU A 254 -19.89 0.44 18.73
CA GLU A 254 -20.43 1.80 18.67
C GLU A 254 -21.17 2.09 17.35
N GLY A 255 -21.10 1.19 16.41
CA GLY A 255 -21.82 1.21 15.14
C GLY A 255 -21.15 2.05 14.03
N PRO A 256 -21.67 1.98 12.80
CA PRO A 256 -21.09 2.59 11.62
C PRO A 256 -20.95 4.12 11.68
N LEU A 257 -21.85 4.78 12.42
CA LEU A 257 -21.80 6.24 12.60
C LEU A 257 -20.59 6.69 13.43
N ALA A 258 -20.19 5.90 14.42
CA ALA A 258 -19.01 6.18 15.23
C ALA A 258 -17.72 6.01 14.41
N VAL A 259 -17.64 4.95 13.58
CA VAL A 259 -16.52 4.73 12.64
C VAL A 259 -16.41 5.90 11.64
N SER A 260 -17.56 6.34 11.07
CA SER A 260 -17.61 7.52 10.19
C SER A 260 -17.14 8.80 10.90
N ALA A 261 -17.53 8.99 12.18
CA ALA A 261 -17.08 10.14 12.97
C ALA A 261 -15.58 10.06 13.31
N ALA A 262 -15.06 8.85 13.58
CA ALA A 262 -13.64 8.62 13.79
C ALA A 262 -12.83 8.96 12.53
N LEU A 263 -13.28 8.54 11.35
CA LEU A 263 -12.65 8.93 10.08
C LEU A 263 -12.66 10.45 9.89
N ALA A 264 -13.79 11.11 10.14
CA ALA A 264 -13.87 12.58 10.01
C ALA A 264 -12.85 13.28 10.92
N ARG A 265 -12.68 12.82 12.16
CA ARG A 265 -11.64 13.36 13.08
C ARG A 265 -10.23 13.05 12.53
N CYS A 266 -9.99 11.81 12.11
CA CYS A 266 -8.69 11.39 11.57
C CYS A 266 -8.28 12.25 10.35
N VAL A 267 -9.21 12.55 9.45
CA VAL A 267 -8.98 13.48 8.32
C VAL A 267 -8.71 14.90 8.84
N GLY A 268 -9.47 15.39 9.81
CA GLY A 268 -9.25 16.70 10.42
C GLY A 268 -7.87 16.83 11.07
N ASP A 269 -7.43 15.79 11.77
CA ASP A 269 -6.10 15.71 12.39
C ASP A 269 -4.99 15.71 11.33
N ALA A 270 -5.17 14.95 10.23
CA ALA A 270 -4.23 14.93 9.12
C ALA A 270 -4.13 16.30 8.39
N LEU A 271 -5.27 16.96 8.15
CA LEU A 271 -5.29 18.32 7.59
C LEU A 271 -4.56 19.31 8.51
N SER A 272 -4.87 19.28 9.82
CA SER A 272 -4.21 20.14 10.79
C SER A 272 -2.70 19.89 10.87
N ALA A 273 -2.27 18.63 10.88
CA ALA A 273 -0.86 18.25 10.94
C ALA A 273 -0.08 18.63 9.67
N SER A 274 -0.75 18.64 8.51
CA SER A 274 -0.16 19.04 7.23
C SER A 274 -0.16 20.55 7.00
N GLY A 275 -0.93 21.32 7.78
CA GLY A 275 -1.20 22.73 7.53
C GLY A 275 -2.10 22.99 6.33
N CYS A 276 -2.77 21.95 5.80
CA CYS A 276 -3.75 22.07 4.72
C CYS A 276 -5.17 22.31 5.28
N THR A 277 -5.98 22.95 4.47
CA THR A 277 -7.42 23.13 4.71
C THR A 277 -8.23 22.22 3.77
N PRO A 278 -9.53 22.00 4.00
CA PRO A 278 -10.37 21.28 3.04
C PRO A 278 -10.35 21.85 1.62
N ALA A 279 -10.15 23.18 1.48
CA ALA A 279 -10.05 23.86 0.18
C ALA A 279 -8.82 23.45 -0.65
N ASP A 280 -7.76 22.98 0.02
CA ASP A 280 -6.51 22.59 -0.63
C ASP A 280 -6.59 21.17 -1.22
N ILE A 281 -7.61 20.38 -0.85
CA ILE A 281 -7.80 19.01 -1.32
C ILE A 281 -8.49 19.02 -2.68
N SER A 282 -7.75 18.68 -3.74
CA SER A 282 -8.26 18.60 -5.11
C SER A 282 -8.72 17.19 -5.50
N VAL A 283 -8.17 16.16 -4.87
CA VAL A 283 -8.46 14.77 -5.18
C VAL A 283 -8.45 13.91 -3.92
N VAL A 284 -9.34 12.94 -3.85
CA VAL A 284 -9.38 11.93 -2.77
C VAL A 284 -9.25 10.54 -3.36
N SER A 285 -8.31 9.74 -2.86
CA SER A 285 -8.21 8.31 -3.14
C SER A 285 -8.88 7.54 -2.00
N CYS A 286 -9.99 6.88 -2.31
CA CYS A 286 -10.82 6.15 -1.34
C CYS A 286 -10.47 4.67 -1.29
N GLY A 287 -10.52 4.05 -0.10
CA GLY A 287 -10.24 2.64 0.12
C GLY A 287 -10.85 2.10 1.41
N SER A 288 -12.17 2.02 1.44
CA SER A 288 -12.83 1.23 2.48
C SER A 288 -12.72 -0.26 2.17
N SER A 289 -12.76 -1.09 3.21
CA SER A 289 -12.90 -2.53 3.01
C SER A 289 -14.17 -2.85 2.21
N SER A 290 -14.19 -4.00 1.53
CA SER A 290 -15.34 -4.48 0.75
C SER A 290 -16.57 -4.80 1.61
N ARG A 291 -16.48 -4.72 2.93
CA ARG A 291 -17.60 -4.96 3.84
C ARG A 291 -18.83 -4.13 3.48
N PRO A 292 -20.01 -4.76 3.36
CA PRO A 292 -21.24 -4.06 3.00
C PRO A 292 -21.50 -2.83 3.87
N GLY A 293 -21.75 -1.68 3.23
CA GLY A 293 -22.01 -0.41 3.90
C GLY A 293 -20.76 0.41 4.27
N TRP A 294 -19.54 -0.14 4.19
CA TRP A 294 -18.33 0.59 4.58
C TRP A 294 -17.98 1.72 3.62
N ALA A 295 -18.25 1.59 2.33
CA ALA A 295 -18.11 2.68 1.36
C ALA A 295 -18.98 3.90 1.74
N ALA A 296 -20.20 3.67 2.26
CA ALA A 296 -21.05 4.75 2.77
C ALA A 296 -20.52 5.35 4.08
N VAL A 297 -19.92 4.53 4.96
CA VAL A 297 -19.24 4.99 6.18
C VAL A 297 -18.10 5.91 5.84
N GLU A 298 -17.24 5.53 4.89
CA GLU A 298 -16.11 6.32 4.40
C GLU A 298 -16.60 7.62 3.75
N SER A 299 -17.56 7.55 2.82
CA SER A 299 -18.12 8.71 2.13
C SER A 299 -18.71 9.73 3.12
N ARG A 300 -19.42 9.26 4.14
CA ARG A 300 -19.98 10.14 5.19
C ARG A 300 -18.88 10.79 6.04
N GLY A 301 -17.86 10.02 6.45
CA GLY A 301 -16.74 10.53 7.25
C GLY A 301 -15.97 11.62 6.51
N ARG A 302 -15.63 11.35 5.27
CA ARG A 302 -14.98 12.28 4.34
C ARG A 302 -15.82 13.54 4.09
N GLY A 303 -17.12 13.38 3.76
CA GLY A 303 -18.03 14.50 3.50
C GLY A 303 -18.21 15.42 4.72
N ARG A 304 -18.09 14.90 5.94
CA ARG A 304 -18.06 15.72 7.15
C ARG A 304 -16.77 16.52 7.29
N ALA A 305 -15.63 15.91 6.99
CA ALA A 305 -14.32 16.56 7.11
C ALA A 305 -14.10 17.60 6.02
N LEU A 306 -14.63 17.37 4.81
CA LEU A 306 -14.48 18.24 3.63
C LEU A 306 -15.78 19.03 3.34
N THR A 307 -16.55 19.38 4.35
CA THR A 307 -17.84 20.08 4.18
C THR A 307 -17.69 21.34 3.31
N GLY A 308 -18.49 21.42 2.24
CA GLY A 308 -18.49 22.54 1.30
C GLY A 308 -17.48 22.42 0.15
N TYR A 309 -16.74 21.30 0.07
CA TYR A 309 -15.78 21.02 -1.00
C TYR A 309 -16.08 19.67 -1.63
N ASP A 310 -15.90 19.57 -2.95
CA ASP A 310 -16.19 18.37 -3.75
C ASP A 310 -14.96 18.03 -4.63
N PRO A 311 -13.92 17.42 -4.05
CA PRO A 311 -12.74 17.00 -4.78
C PRO A 311 -13.02 15.80 -5.70
N ASP A 312 -12.18 15.62 -6.74
CA ASP A 312 -12.18 14.43 -7.56
C ASP A 312 -12.00 13.17 -6.70
N VAL A 313 -12.60 12.05 -7.10
CA VAL A 313 -12.58 10.80 -6.31
C VAL A 313 -12.01 9.65 -7.13
N LEU A 314 -10.90 9.08 -6.68
CA LEU A 314 -10.32 7.85 -7.20
C LEU A 314 -10.85 6.66 -6.38
N ARG A 315 -11.51 5.70 -7.05
CA ARG A 315 -12.13 4.52 -6.44
C ARG A 315 -11.32 3.27 -6.74
N VAL A 316 -10.14 3.21 -6.14
CA VAL A 316 -9.12 2.20 -6.47
C VAL A 316 -9.63 0.78 -6.21
N GLN A 317 -10.28 0.56 -5.08
CA GLN A 317 -10.73 -0.76 -4.67
C GLN A 317 -11.90 -1.29 -5.50
N GLU A 318 -12.75 -0.43 -6.05
CA GLU A 318 -13.84 -0.84 -6.95
C GLU A 318 -13.30 -1.51 -8.22
N VAL A 319 -12.09 -1.14 -8.63
CA VAL A 319 -11.41 -1.69 -9.82
C VAL A 319 -10.52 -2.87 -9.47
N LEU A 320 -9.67 -2.74 -8.44
CA LEU A 320 -8.66 -3.75 -8.10
C LEU A 320 -9.19 -4.86 -7.19
N GLY A 321 -10.43 -4.76 -6.69
CA GLY A 321 -10.98 -5.69 -5.72
C GLY A 321 -10.38 -5.53 -4.30
N GLU A 322 -10.74 -6.45 -3.41
CA GLU A 322 -10.26 -6.46 -2.03
C GLU A 322 -8.78 -6.85 -1.98
N SER A 323 -7.93 -5.88 -1.75
CA SER A 323 -6.46 -6.02 -1.67
C SER A 323 -5.92 -5.85 -0.25
N HIS A 324 -6.80 -5.81 0.73
CA HIS A 324 -6.53 -5.78 2.18
C HIS A 324 -5.43 -4.78 2.57
N SER A 325 -4.29 -5.28 3.10
CA SER A 325 -3.20 -4.42 3.58
C SER A 325 -2.52 -3.60 2.48
N ALA A 326 -2.57 -4.06 1.22
CA ALA A 326 -1.99 -3.33 0.09
C ALA A 326 -2.83 -2.13 -0.35
N SER A 327 -4.14 -2.09 -0.02
CA SER A 327 -5.09 -1.08 -0.50
C SER A 327 -4.59 0.35 -0.36
N GLY A 328 -4.13 0.76 0.83
CA GLY A 328 -3.66 2.13 1.06
C GLY A 328 -2.41 2.51 0.27
N ALA A 329 -1.54 1.54 -0.03
CA ALA A 329 -0.36 1.76 -0.88
C ALA A 329 -0.77 1.89 -2.35
N LEU A 330 -1.69 1.04 -2.83
CA LEU A 330 -2.25 1.14 -4.18
C LEU A 330 -3.00 2.47 -4.39
N GLN A 331 -3.70 2.97 -3.36
CA GLN A 331 -4.34 4.29 -3.38
C GLN A 331 -3.33 5.43 -3.55
N LEU A 332 -2.20 5.39 -2.84
CA LEU A 332 -1.13 6.39 -3.00
C LEU A 332 -0.51 6.31 -4.38
N ALA A 333 -0.24 5.10 -4.90
CA ALA A 333 0.29 4.92 -6.25
C ALA A 333 -0.68 5.42 -7.33
N ALA A 334 -1.99 5.19 -7.18
CA ALA A 334 -3.01 5.71 -8.09
C ALA A 334 -3.08 7.25 -8.06
N LEU A 335 -2.92 7.86 -6.88
CA LEU A 335 -2.85 9.31 -6.73
C LEU A 335 -1.62 9.90 -7.45
N LEU A 336 -0.46 9.27 -7.32
CA LEU A 336 0.74 9.70 -8.04
C LEU A 336 0.56 9.56 -9.55
N GLY A 337 0.01 8.43 -10.03
CA GLY A 337 -0.32 8.22 -11.43
C GLY A 337 -1.34 9.23 -11.98
N TYR A 338 -2.32 9.65 -11.17
CA TYR A 338 -3.25 10.72 -11.51
C TYR A 338 -2.49 12.05 -11.80
N TRP A 339 -1.54 12.40 -10.95
CA TRP A 339 -0.75 13.62 -11.13
C TRP A 339 0.25 13.53 -12.30
N GLU A 340 0.82 12.35 -12.56
CA GLU A 340 1.68 12.13 -13.72
C GLU A 340 0.92 12.26 -15.04
N ALA A 341 -0.30 11.74 -15.11
CA ALA A 341 -1.15 11.83 -16.31
C ALA A 341 -1.64 13.26 -16.59
N ASP A 342 -1.77 14.10 -15.57
CA ASP A 342 -2.24 15.48 -15.66
C ASP A 342 -1.09 16.46 -16.05
N ALA A 343 0.15 16.00 -16.09
CA ALA A 343 1.33 16.83 -16.35
C ALA A 343 1.48 17.40 -17.79
N PRO A 344 0.93 16.81 -18.88
CA PRO A 344 1.22 17.25 -20.25
C PRO A 344 0.32 18.36 -20.81
N SER A 345 -0.81 18.71 -20.18
CA SER A 345 -1.82 19.57 -20.83
C SER A 345 -1.58 21.08 -20.73
N GLY A 346 -0.47 21.54 -20.13
CA GLY A 346 -0.10 22.96 -20.12
C GLY A 346 -1.06 23.92 -19.39
N GLU A 347 -2.22 23.47 -19.01
CA GLU A 347 -3.14 24.18 -18.14
C GLU A 347 -2.82 23.80 -16.70
N SER A 348 -2.07 24.67 -16.04
CA SER A 348 -1.76 24.61 -14.61
C SER A 348 -3.05 24.47 -13.81
N ARG A 349 -3.46 23.23 -13.51
CA ARG A 349 -4.31 23.02 -12.35
C ARG A 349 -3.48 23.44 -11.15
N THR A 350 -3.92 24.46 -10.47
CA THR A 350 -3.33 25.24 -9.38
C THR A 350 -2.16 24.53 -8.68
N SER A 351 -0.97 25.14 -8.82
CA SER A 351 0.21 24.82 -8.00
C SER A 351 -0.22 24.75 -6.52
N GLY A 352 0.14 23.66 -5.83
CA GLY A 352 -0.17 23.51 -4.41
C GLY A 352 -1.41 22.66 -4.11
N SER A 353 -1.98 21.92 -5.07
CA SER A 353 -3.08 21.01 -4.78
C SER A 353 -2.62 19.81 -3.92
N CYS A 354 -3.40 19.47 -2.90
CA CYS A 354 -3.17 18.32 -2.06
C CYS A 354 -4.10 17.16 -2.45
N GLY A 355 -3.61 15.94 -2.31
CA GLY A 355 -4.42 14.73 -2.35
C GLY A 355 -4.68 14.21 -0.93
N LEU A 356 -5.84 13.65 -0.72
CA LEU A 356 -6.22 12.97 0.50
C LEU A 356 -6.39 11.48 0.21
N ILE A 357 -5.80 10.63 1.04
CA ILE A 357 -6.04 9.19 1.04
C ILE A 357 -6.84 8.86 2.28
N THR A 358 -7.92 8.09 2.12
CA THR A 358 -8.72 7.59 3.25
C THR A 358 -8.79 6.08 3.23
N SER A 359 -8.80 5.45 4.39
CA SER A 359 -8.97 4.00 4.55
C SER A 359 -9.87 3.70 5.73
N VAL A 360 -10.76 2.72 5.55
CA VAL A 360 -11.67 2.22 6.61
C VAL A 360 -11.59 0.70 6.62
N GLY A 361 -11.02 0.13 7.68
CA GLY A 361 -10.92 -1.31 7.90
C GLY A 361 -12.24 -1.93 8.36
N HIS A 362 -12.39 -3.22 8.06
CA HIS A 362 -13.58 -3.99 8.50
C HIS A 362 -13.69 -4.13 10.02
N ASP A 363 -12.60 -3.89 10.74
CA ASP A 363 -12.48 -3.95 12.20
C ASP A 363 -12.82 -2.62 12.91
N GLY A 364 -13.06 -1.54 12.12
CA GLY A 364 -13.30 -0.19 12.65
C GLY A 364 -12.05 0.67 12.74
N SER A 365 -10.89 0.18 12.26
CA SER A 365 -9.71 1.02 12.06
C SER A 365 -9.95 2.02 10.93
N VAL A 366 -9.41 3.23 11.08
CA VAL A 366 -9.51 4.30 10.08
C VAL A 366 -8.17 4.98 9.93
N ALA A 367 -7.86 5.43 8.72
CA ALA A 367 -6.64 6.18 8.47
C ALA A 367 -6.86 7.26 7.42
N ALA A 368 -6.03 8.31 7.49
CA ALA A 368 -5.99 9.40 6.52
C ALA A 368 -4.56 9.85 6.29
N ALA A 369 -4.20 10.12 5.03
CA ALA A 369 -2.92 10.73 4.67
C ALA A 369 -3.14 11.92 3.73
N VAL A 370 -2.41 13.01 3.99
CA VAL A 370 -2.35 14.19 3.13
C VAL A 370 -1.05 14.16 2.37
N VAL A 371 -1.14 14.20 1.05
CA VAL A 371 -0.02 14.21 0.12
C VAL A 371 -0.04 15.50 -0.67
N ARG A 372 1.10 16.19 -0.76
CA ARG A 372 1.21 17.45 -1.47
C ARG A 372 1.96 17.27 -2.77
N ARG A 373 1.39 17.79 -3.87
CA ARG A 373 2.05 17.83 -5.17
C ARG A 373 3.20 18.86 -5.12
N PRO A 374 4.38 18.56 -5.68
CA PRO A 374 5.46 19.54 -5.75
C PRO A 374 5.03 20.76 -6.56
N VAL A 375 5.42 21.95 -6.10
CA VAL A 375 5.33 23.15 -6.93
C VAL A 375 6.46 23.06 -7.96
N PRO A 376 6.18 23.16 -9.28
CA PRO A 376 7.24 23.24 -10.27
C PRO A 376 8.19 24.40 -9.90
N SER A 377 9.48 24.11 -9.84
CA SER A 377 10.49 25.17 -9.69
C SER A 377 10.40 26.07 -10.92
N ALA A 378 10.16 27.36 -10.67
CA ALA A 378 10.11 28.40 -11.70
C ALA A 378 11.43 28.55 -12.46
#